data_69b2ecf73609cdfeabd1f5c954b8f4eb
#
_entry.id   69b2ecf73609cdfeabd1f5c954b8f4eb
#
_cell.length_a   1.000
_cell.length_b   1.000
_cell.length_c   1.000
_cell.angle_alpha   90.00
_cell.angle_beta   90.00
_cell.angle_gamma   90.00
#
_symmetry.space_group_name_H-M   'P 1'
#
loop_
_entity.id
_entity.type
_entity.pdbx_description
1 polymer ?
#
loop_
_entity_poly.entity_id
_entity_poly.type
_entity_poly.pdbx_seq_one_letter_code
_entity_poly.pdbx_strand_id
1 'polypeptide(L)'
;METKKKKGVGTRAPMPCQPAEERRHNFKEVALGYDEATAMAEAWRCLQCKKPGCVTGCPVGVPIRDFIGALREGNVAEAYRLIKTANALPAVCGRVCPQELSLIHISEP
;
A
#
# COMPACT_ATOMS: atom_id res chain seq x y z
N MET A 1 -23.36 -9.39 10.99
CA MET A 1 -23.74 -8.38 9.97
C MET A 1 -22.49 -7.75 9.43
N GLU A 2 -22.14 -8.08 8.21
CA GLU A 2 -21.03 -7.41 7.52
C GLU A 2 -21.48 -5.99 7.19
N THR A 3 -20.95 -5.01 7.91
CA THR A 3 -21.03 -3.63 7.48
C THR A 3 -20.30 -3.51 6.15
N LYS A 4 -21.01 -3.36 5.06
CA LYS A 4 -20.44 -3.02 3.75
C LYS A 4 -19.67 -1.71 3.90
N LYS A 5 -18.36 -1.80 4.17
CA LYS A 5 -17.50 -0.63 4.15
C LYS A 5 -17.56 -0.01 2.77
N LYS A 6 -17.98 1.24 2.71
CA LYS A 6 -18.09 1.96 1.45
C LYS A 6 -16.73 2.06 0.78
N LYS A 7 -16.65 1.66 -0.48
CA LYS A 7 -15.46 1.78 -1.32
C LYS A 7 -14.97 3.23 -1.36
N GLY A 8 -13.68 3.42 -1.17
CA GLY A 8 -13.05 4.72 -1.40
C GLY A 8 -13.41 5.83 -0.43
N VAL A 9 -14.02 5.48 0.71
CA VAL A 9 -14.44 6.47 1.71
C VAL A 9 -13.49 6.42 2.91
N GLY A 10 -13.12 7.60 3.37
CA GLY A 10 -12.33 7.78 4.59
C GLY A 10 -10.97 8.41 4.34
N THR A 11 -10.35 8.83 5.42
CA THR A 11 -9.00 9.38 5.41
C THR A 11 -7.95 8.27 5.42
N ARG A 12 -6.80 8.57 4.81
CA ARG A 12 -5.65 7.68 4.84
C ARG A 12 -5.24 7.39 6.28
N ALA A 13 -5.01 6.11 6.60
CA ALA A 13 -4.50 5.72 7.91
C ALA A 13 -3.05 6.18 8.07
N PRO A 14 -2.71 6.85 9.19
CA PRO A 14 -1.34 7.27 9.41
C PRO A 14 -0.42 6.06 9.62
N MET A 15 0.79 6.10 9.04
CA MET A 15 1.79 5.08 9.25
C MET A 15 2.36 5.20 10.67
N PRO A 16 2.26 4.14 11.50
CA PRO A 16 2.90 4.14 12.81
C PRO A 16 4.42 4.26 12.66
N CYS A 17 5.00 5.22 13.35
CA CYS A 17 6.44 5.51 13.29
C CYS A 17 7.01 5.64 14.69
N GLN A 18 8.31 5.36 14.82
CA GLN A 18 9.04 5.65 16.04
C GLN A 18 9.03 7.16 16.29
N PRO A 19 8.85 7.61 17.58
CA PRO A 19 9.00 9.02 17.93
C PRO A 19 10.40 9.54 17.60
N ALA A 20 10.49 10.81 17.25
CA ALA A 20 11.76 11.42 16.86
C ALA A 20 12.85 11.29 17.94
N GLU A 21 12.46 11.37 19.21
CA GLU A 21 13.38 11.23 20.34
C GLU A 21 13.99 9.83 20.45
N GLU A 22 13.24 8.79 20.12
CA GLU A 22 13.71 7.40 20.15
C GLU A 22 14.54 7.05 18.92
N ARG A 23 14.06 7.42 17.72
CA ARG A 23 14.69 7.02 16.47
C ARG A 23 16.06 7.62 16.25
N ARG A 24 16.37 8.74 16.88
CA ARG A 24 17.72 9.37 16.79
C ARG A 24 18.79 8.60 17.55
N HIS A 25 18.41 7.66 18.42
CA HIS A 25 19.32 6.88 19.25
C HIS A 25 19.46 5.42 18.81
N ASN A 26 18.84 5.02 17.70
CA ASN A 26 18.92 3.65 17.21
C ASN A 26 18.93 3.60 15.68
N PHE A 27 19.21 2.41 15.13
CA PHE A 27 19.18 2.16 13.70
C PHE A 27 18.02 1.23 13.32
N LYS A 28 17.00 1.14 14.17
CA LYS A 28 15.80 0.36 13.89
C LYS A 28 14.93 1.07 12.85
N GLU A 29 14.08 0.30 12.18
CA GLU A 29 13.17 0.83 11.17
C GLU A 29 12.23 1.89 11.78
N VAL A 30 12.13 3.05 11.14
CA VAL A 30 11.30 4.17 11.62
C VAL A 30 9.83 3.89 11.44
N ALA A 31 9.43 3.47 10.23
CA ALA A 31 8.05 3.08 9.94
C ALA A 31 7.79 1.69 10.50
N LEU A 32 6.81 1.56 11.38
CA LEU A 32 6.52 0.31 12.08
C LEU A 32 5.59 -0.63 11.31
N GLY A 33 4.99 -0.13 10.23
CA GLY A 33 4.04 -0.90 9.42
C GLY A 33 2.64 -0.89 10.00
N TYR A 34 1.70 -1.39 9.23
CA TYR A 34 0.31 -1.54 9.67
C TYR A 34 0.11 -2.91 10.31
N ASP A 35 -0.78 -2.99 11.29
CA ASP A 35 -1.32 -4.26 11.74
C ASP A 35 -2.32 -4.80 10.69
N GLU A 36 -2.75 -6.05 10.86
CA GLU A 36 -3.64 -6.70 9.90
C GLU A 36 -4.96 -5.94 9.73
N ALA A 37 -5.56 -5.51 10.82
CA ALA A 37 -6.82 -4.79 10.80
C ALA A 37 -6.71 -3.45 10.06
N THR A 38 -5.66 -2.69 10.33
CA THR A 38 -5.40 -1.41 9.66
C THR A 38 -5.11 -1.60 8.19
N ALA A 39 -4.30 -2.61 7.84
CA ALA A 39 -3.98 -2.92 6.45
C ALA A 39 -5.24 -3.29 5.65
N MET A 40 -6.12 -4.09 6.22
CA MET A 40 -7.40 -4.43 5.59
C MET A 40 -8.31 -3.21 5.44
N ALA A 41 -8.36 -2.35 6.44
CA ALA A 41 -9.14 -1.11 6.38
C ALA A 41 -8.62 -0.18 5.28
N GLU A 42 -7.31 -0.05 5.13
CA GLU A 42 -6.71 0.72 4.04
C GLU A 42 -6.99 0.09 2.67
N ALA A 43 -6.95 -1.24 2.57
CA ALA A 43 -7.28 -1.95 1.34
C ALA A 43 -8.71 -1.66 0.87
N TRP A 44 -9.65 -1.46 1.80
CA TRP A 44 -11.03 -1.10 1.48
C TRP A 44 -11.20 0.32 0.92
N ARG A 45 -10.20 1.17 1.05
CA ARG A 45 -10.21 2.50 0.42
C ARG A 45 -9.99 2.43 -1.09
N CYS A 46 -9.46 1.33 -1.59
CA CYS A 46 -9.24 1.13 -3.01
C CYS A 46 -10.56 1.13 -3.79
N LEU A 47 -10.63 1.92 -4.86
CA LEU A 47 -11.82 2.04 -5.69
C LEU A 47 -12.01 0.87 -6.65
N GLN A 48 -11.04 -0.01 -6.80
CA GLN A 48 -11.06 -1.14 -7.75
C GLN A 48 -11.38 -0.67 -9.18
N CYS A 49 -10.64 0.34 -9.64
CA CYS A 49 -10.86 0.98 -10.93
C CYS A 49 -10.79 -0.01 -12.10
N LYS A 50 -11.61 0.19 -13.11
CA LYS A 50 -11.56 -0.61 -14.34
C LYS A 50 -10.28 -0.34 -15.13
N LYS A 51 -9.82 0.92 -15.12
CA LYS A 51 -8.57 1.35 -15.73
C LYS A 51 -7.68 1.96 -14.65
N PRO A 52 -6.98 1.13 -13.87
CA PRO A 52 -6.22 1.62 -12.72
C PRO A 52 -4.97 2.37 -13.14
N GLY A 53 -4.93 3.68 -12.89
CA GLY A 53 -3.76 4.52 -13.14
C GLY A 53 -2.56 4.13 -12.30
N CYS A 54 -2.79 3.59 -11.11
CA CYS A 54 -1.71 3.09 -10.23
C CYS A 54 -0.94 1.92 -10.86
N VAL A 55 -1.61 1.04 -11.60
CA VAL A 55 -0.98 -0.11 -12.27
C VAL A 55 -0.13 0.38 -13.44
N THR A 56 -0.68 1.25 -14.29
CA THR A 56 0.06 1.81 -15.43
C THR A 56 1.20 2.72 -14.99
N GLY A 57 1.06 3.41 -13.85
CA GLY A 57 2.10 4.26 -13.28
C GLY A 57 3.23 3.51 -12.59
N CYS A 58 3.05 2.22 -12.28
CA CYS A 58 4.09 1.42 -11.65
C CYS A 58 5.10 0.94 -12.70
N PRO A 59 6.40 1.34 -12.62
CA PRO A 59 7.41 0.91 -13.59
C PRO A 59 7.63 -0.60 -13.63
N VAL A 60 7.38 -1.29 -12.52
CA VAL A 60 7.52 -2.74 -12.39
C VAL A 60 6.30 -3.47 -12.94
N GLY A 61 5.16 -2.79 -13.01
CA GLY A 61 3.91 -3.39 -13.49
C GLY A 61 3.22 -4.28 -12.46
N VAL A 62 3.34 -3.94 -11.18
CA VAL A 62 2.67 -4.70 -10.11
C VAL A 62 1.14 -4.61 -10.28
N PRO A 63 0.41 -5.75 -10.21
CA PRO A 63 -1.04 -5.74 -10.30
C PRO A 63 -1.68 -5.21 -8.99
N ILE A 64 -1.59 -3.90 -8.80
CA ILE A 64 -1.94 -3.23 -7.53
C ILE A 64 -3.40 -3.44 -7.18
N ARG A 65 -4.30 -3.23 -8.15
CA ARG A 65 -5.73 -3.45 -7.93
C ARG A 65 -6.03 -4.87 -7.46
N ASP A 66 -5.38 -5.85 -8.07
CA ASP A 66 -5.65 -7.26 -7.80
C ASP A 66 -5.13 -7.69 -6.44
N PHE A 67 -3.90 -7.28 -6.06
CA PHE A 67 -3.40 -7.65 -4.74
C PHE A 67 -4.13 -6.92 -3.61
N ILE A 68 -4.55 -5.69 -3.81
CA ILE A 68 -5.37 -4.97 -2.82
C ILE A 68 -6.73 -5.63 -2.69
N GLY A 69 -7.32 -6.08 -3.80
CA GLY A 69 -8.57 -6.83 -3.78
C GLY A 69 -8.47 -8.12 -2.97
N ALA A 70 -7.37 -8.88 -3.14
CA ALA A 70 -7.12 -10.09 -2.33
C ALA A 70 -6.90 -9.75 -0.86
N LEU A 71 -6.17 -8.70 -0.57
CA LEU A 71 -5.90 -8.27 0.80
C LEU A 71 -7.17 -7.84 1.55
N ARG A 72 -8.07 -7.14 0.88
CA ARG A 72 -9.33 -6.71 1.50
C ARG A 72 -10.27 -7.86 1.83
N GLU A 73 -10.11 -9.00 1.16
CA GLU A 73 -10.83 -10.25 1.46
C GLU A 73 -10.14 -11.06 2.56
N GLY A 74 -9.02 -10.58 3.07
CA GLY A 74 -8.24 -11.26 4.11
C GLY A 74 -7.29 -12.32 3.58
N ASN A 75 -7.14 -12.45 2.25
CA ASN A 75 -6.27 -13.44 1.64
C ASN A 75 -4.87 -12.86 1.41
N VAL A 76 -4.08 -12.78 2.48
CA VAL A 76 -2.72 -12.21 2.45
C VAL A 76 -1.78 -13.03 1.56
N ALA A 77 -1.93 -14.36 1.59
CA ALA A 77 -1.10 -15.26 0.78
C ALA A 77 -1.29 -15.01 -0.71
N GLU A 78 -2.54 -14.84 -1.17
CA GLU A 78 -2.84 -14.54 -2.57
C GLU A 78 -2.37 -13.13 -2.96
N ALA A 79 -2.54 -12.15 -2.07
CA ALA A 79 -2.02 -10.80 -2.29
C ALA A 79 -0.51 -10.83 -2.49
N TYR A 80 0.21 -11.55 -1.66
CA TYR A 80 1.67 -11.72 -1.78
C TYR A 80 2.04 -12.40 -3.09
N ARG A 81 1.34 -13.47 -3.46
CA ARG A 81 1.57 -14.19 -4.72
C ARG A 81 1.43 -13.25 -5.92
N LEU A 82 0.38 -12.45 -5.94
CA LEU A 82 0.12 -11.48 -7.03
C LEU A 82 1.23 -10.44 -7.13
N ILE A 83 1.69 -9.92 -6.01
CA ILE A 83 2.82 -8.96 -6.00
C ILE A 83 4.08 -9.61 -6.56
N LYS A 84 4.35 -10.86 -6.17
CA LYS A 84 5.55 -11.59 -6.59
C LYS A 84 5.55 -11.95 -8.08
N THR A 85 4.42 -11.92 -8.76
CA THR A 85 4.39 -12.16 -10.21
C THR A 85 5.14 -11.08 -10.99
N ALA A 86 5.19 -9.87 -10.48
CA ALA A 86 5.83 -8.74 -11.13
C ALA A 86 7.07 -8.22 -10.38
N ASN A 87 7.12 -8.41 -9.07
CA ASN A 87 8.15 -7.83 -8.21
C ASN A 87 8.78 -8.90 -7.32
N ALA A 88 10.07 -9.17 -7.54
CA ALA A 88 10.82 -10.14 -6.75
C ALA A 88 11.15 -9.65 -5.33
N LEU A 89 11.20 -8.33 -5.11
CA LEU A 89 11.61 -7.71 -3.85
C LEU A 89 10.57 -6.69 -3.34
N PRO A 90 9.34 -7.13 -3.06
CA PRO A 90 8.26 -6.21 -2.69
C PRO A 90 8.50 -5.47 -1.38
N ALA A 91 9.17 -6.09 -0.43
CA ALA A 91 9.47 -5.47 0.86
C ALA A 91 10.44 -4.28 0.70
N VAL A 92 11.39 -4.39 -0.22
CA VAL A 92 12.32 -3.29 -0.53
C VAL A 92 11.58 -2.15 -1.21
N CYS A 93 10.81 -2.47 -2.25
CA CYS A 93 10.03 -1.46 -2.97
C CYS A 93 9.02 -0.75 -2.06
N GLY A 94 8.38 -1.48 -1.16
CA GLY A 94 7.44 -0.88 -0.21
C GLY A 94 8.08 0.14 0.72
N ARG A 95 9.39 0.01 0.98
CA ARG A 95 10.13 0.92 1.85
C ARG A 95 10.76 2.11 1.12
N VAL A 96 11.19 1.92 -0.12
CA VAL A 96 12.00 2.90 -0.83
C VAL A 96 11.31 3.56 -2.02
N CYS A 97 10.17 3.05 -2.44
CA CYS A 97 9.47 3.59 -3.60
C CYS A 97 9.01 5.04 -3.34
N PRO A 98 9.49 6.02 -4.12
CA PRO A 98 9.12 7.42 -3.95
C PRO A 98 7.80 7.74 -4.66
N GLN A 99 6.77 6.98 -4.38
CA GLN A 99 5.47 7.08 -5.05
C GLN A 99 4.87 8.47 -4.98
N GLU A 100 5.03 9.14 -3.87
CA GLU A 100 4.55 10.50 -3.66
C GLU A 100 5.25 11.49 -4.59
N LEU A 101 6.55 11.34 -4.77
CA LEU A 101 7.32 12.16 -5.70
C LEU A 101 6.99 11.85 -7.16
N SER A 102 6.77 10.57 -7.49
CA SER A 102 6.34 10.16 -8.83
C SER A 102 5.03 10.83 -9.22
N LEU A 103 4.07 10.87 -8.32
CA LEU A 103 2.78 11.49 -8.56
C LEU A 103 2.92 13.00 -8.77
N ILE A 104 3.80 13.67 -8.05
CA ILE A 104 4.08 15.09 -8.22
C ILE A 104 4.70 15.34 -9.60
N HIS A 105 5.65 14.53 -10.03
CA HIS A 105 6.29 14.67 -11.34
C HIS A 105 5.34 14.39 -12.50
N ILE A 106 4.40 13.49 -12.34
CA ILE A 106 3.38 13.19 -13.35
C ILE A 106 2.41 14.37 -13.50
N SER A 107 2.14 15.09 -12.44
CA SER A 107 1.21 16.22 -12.43
C SER A 107 1.84 17.54 -12.86
N GLU A 108 3.14 17.64 -12.94
CA GLU A 108 3.83 18.84 -13.44
C GLU A 108 3.91 18.82 -14.98
N PRO A 109 3.47 19.90 -15.63
CA PRO A 109 3.56 20.01 -17.09
C PRO A 109 5.00 20.13 -17.59
#